data_20444b454bb5d9deeb629c9e967d9821
#
_entry.id   20444b454bb5d9deeb629c9e967d9821
#
_cell.length_a   1.000
_cell.length_b   1.000
_cell.length_c   1.000
_cell.angle_alpha   90.00
_cell.angle_beta   90.00
_cell.angle_gamma   90.00
#
_symmetry.space_group_name_H-M   'P 1'
#
loop_
_entity.id
_entity.type
_entity.pdbx_description
1 polymer ?
#
loop_
_entity_poly.entity_id
_entity_poly.type
_entity_poly.pdbx_seq_one_letter_code
_entity_poly.pdbx_strand_id
1 'polypeptide(L)'
;DEIGAESIERNRQALGDLVPTQEEAVLPNLILDEGDFEVDGVTIRVAKVADTESSFITTLELVEQGVIITQDIVYNGIHLFVAQQELENWKEVLANLNGRDWNLILPGHGLPTNKDVFIHMTDYLNLAQETLGKVETFSQYKKAMMTSFPDYMGEVLIDLNEPFLGLK
;
A
#
# COMPACT_ATOMS: atom_id res chain seq x y z
N ASP A 1 23.43 0.81 -5.39
CA ASP A 1 23.14 1.55 -4.18
C ASP A 1 23.02 0.53 -3.03
N GLU A 2 23.48 0.88 -1.83
CA GLU A 2 23.59 -0.04 -0.70
C GLU A 2 22.22 -0.60 -0.26
N ILE A 3 21.16 0.21 -0.31
CA ILE A 3 19.81 -0.19 0.07
C ILE A 3 19.27 -1.28 -0.86
N GLY A 4 19.52 -1.16 -2.15
CA GLY A 4 19.12 -2.17 -3.14
C GLY A 4 19.83 -3.50 -2.92
N ALA A 5 21.13 -3.48 -2.62
CA ALA A 5 21.91 -4.68 -2.36
C ALA A 5 21.45 -5.40 -1.08
N GLU A 6 21.18 -4.69 0.01
CA GLU A 6 20.63 -5.25 1.25
C GLU A 6 19.23 -5.84 1.05
N SER A 7 18.39 -5.20 0.25
CA SER A 7 17.05 -5.71 -0.08
C SER A 7 17.12 -7.00 -0.89
N ILE A 8 18.02 -7.10 -1.87
CA ILE A 8 18.23 -8.32 -2.65
C ILE A 8 18.68 -9.46 -1.74
N GLU A 9 19.65 -9.23 -0.87
CA GLU A 9 20.16 -10.27 0.04
C GLU A 9 19.08 -10.75 1.03
N ARG A 10 18.33 -9.83 1.63
CA ARG A 10 17.21 -10.18 2.53
C ARG A 10 16.14 -10.99 1.82
N ASN A 11 15.75 -10.57 0.62
CA ASN A 11 14.73 -11.28 -0.16
C ASN A 11 15.24 -12.65 -0.61
N ARG A 12 16.53 -12.81 -0.90
CA ARG A 12 17.13 -14.10 -1.26
C ARG A 12 17.05 -15.12 -0.12
N GLN A 13 17.18 -14.67 1.13
CA GLN A 13 17.00 -15.55 2.30
C GLN A 13 15.58 -16.12 2.39
N ALA A 14 14.57 -15.35 1.96
CA ALA A 14 13.17 -15.77 1.97
C ALA A 14 12.73 -16.53 0.71
N LEU A 15 13.23 -16.12 -0.47
CA LEU A 15 12.73 -16.56 -1.77
C LEU A 15 13.75 -17.38 -2.59
N GLY A 16 15.00 -17.52 -2.10
CA GLY A 16 16.05 -18.30 -2.75
C GLY A 16 16.36 -17.85 -4.17
N ASP A 17 16.42 -18.79 -5.09
CA ASP A 17 16.78 -18.56 -6.50
C ASP A 17 15.71 -17.79 -7.30
N LEU A 18 14.56 -17.48 -6.71
CA LEU A 18 13.55 -16.63 -7.32
C LEU A 18 13.94 -15.14 -7.32
N VAL A 19 14.94 -14.76 -6.53
CA VAL A 19 15.45 -13.40 -6.46
C VAL A 19 16.61 -13.23 -7.44
N PRO A 20 16.58 -12.23 -8.33
CA PRO A 20 17.67 -11.98 -9.26
C PRO A 20 18.96 -11.65 -8.51
N THR A 21 20.09 -11.95 -9.11
CA THR A 21 21.40 -11.48 -8.63
C THR A 21 21.50 -9.97 -8.80
N GLN A 22 22.46 -9.34 -8.12
CA GLN A 22 22.70 -7.91 -8.29
C GLN A 22 23.08 -7.54 -9.74
N GLU A 23 23.73 -8.44 -10.46
CA GLU A 23 24.10 -8.24 -11.88
C GLU A 23 22.88 -8.36 -12.82
N GLU A 24 21.88 -9.17 -12.43
CA GLU A 24 20.64 -9.37 -13.18
C GLU A 24 19.57 -8.32 -12.86
N ALA A 25 19.74 -7.57 -11.78
CA ALA A 25 18.78 -6.56 -11.36
C ALA A 25 18.73 -5.40 -12.36
N VAL A 26 17.55 -5.17 -12.93
CA VAL A 26 17.31 -4.02 -13.83
C VAL A 26 17.01 -2.79 -12.97
N LEU A 27 17.91 -1.81 -13.02
CA LEU A 27 17.72 -0.54 -12.33
C LEU A 27 17.00 0.48 -13.23
N PRO A 28 16.14 1.35 -12.66
CA PRO A 28 15.57 2.46 -13.41
C PRO A 28 16.68 3.36 -13.97
N ASN A 29 16.54 3.74 -15.23
CA ASN A 29 17.47 4.62 -15.92
C ASN A 29 16.85 5.97 -16.33
N LEU A 30 15.58 6.18 -16.01
CA LEU A 30 14.84 7.40 -16.27
C LEU A 30 14.12 7.82 -14.97
N ILE A 31 14.22 9.10 -14.65
CA ILE A 31 13.43 9.71 -13.57
C ILE A 31 12.23 10.37 -14.22
N LEU A 32 11.03 10.04 -13.74
CA LEU A 32 9.80 10.70 -14.12
C LEU A 32 9.44 11.74 -13.04
N ASP A 33 9.21 12.97 -13.48
CA ASP A 33 8.63 14.01 -12.63
C ASP A 33 7.11 13.80 -12.49
N GLU A 34 6.50 14.44 -11.50
CA GLU A 34 5.04 14.49 -11.39
C GLU A 34 4.45 15.24 -12.59
N GLY A 35 3.28 14.81 -13.03
CA GLY A 35 2.57 15.38 -14.16
C GLY A 35 2.24 14.32 -15.22
N ASP A 36 1.90 14.79 -16.40
CA ASP A 36 1.45 13.94 -17.48
C ASP A 36 2.62 13.55 -18.39
N PHE A 37 2.69 12.26 -18.74
CA PHE A 37 3.55 11.75 -19.78
C PHE A 37 2.77 10.82 -20.72
N GLU A 38 3.29 10.56 -21.91
CA GLU A 38 2.62 9.76 -22.91
C GLU A 38 3.41 8.48 -23.22
N VAL A 39 2.70 7.35 -23.27
CA VAL A 39 3.23 6.07 -23.72
C VAL A 39 2.30 5.51 -24.80
N ASP A 40 2.78 5.37 -26.01
CA ASP A 40 2.03 4.82 -27.16
C ASP A 40 0.64 5.47 -27.36
N GLY A 41 0.56 6.78 -27.17
CA GLY A 41 -0.70 7.54 -27.30
C GLY A 41 -1.62 7.47 -26.09
N VAL A 42 -1.19 6.88 -24.97
CA VAL A 42 -1.92 6.85 -23.71
C VAL A 42 -1.32 7.89 -22.76
N THR A 43 -2.14 8.84 -22.33
CA THR A 43 -1.74 9.82 -21.30
C THR A 43 -1.79 9.18 -19.93
N ILE A 44 -0.65 9.17 -19.25
CA ILE A 44 -0.48 8.67 -17.88
C ILE A 44 -0.08 9.85 -17.00
N ARG A 45 -0.85 10.11 -15.96
CA ARG A 45 -0.53 11.10 -14.94
C ARG A 45 0.15 10.46 -13.76
N VAL A 46 1.32 10.99 -13.41
CA VAL A 46 2.10 10.61 -12.21
C VAL A 46 1.81 11.61 -11.11
N ALA A 47 1.44 11.14 -9.94
CA ALA A 47 1.32 11.97 -8.74
C ALA A 47 2.02 11.29 -7.56
N LYS A 48 2.67 12.09 -6.71
CA LYS A 48 3.29 11.66 -5.48
C LYS A 48 2.34 11.89 -4.32
N VAL A 49 2.12 10.88 -3.52
CA VAL A 49 1.30 10.91 -2.30
C VAL A 49 2.21 10.66 -1.12
N ALA A 50 2.19 11.55 -0.14
CA ALA A 50 3.03 11.43 1.06
C ALA A 50 2.25 10.81 2.23
N ASP A 51 3.00 10.25 3.17
CA ASP A 51 2.56 9.90 4.53
C ASP A 51 1.29 9.04 4.56
N THR A 52 1.35 7.89 3.90
CA THR A 52 0.30 6.86 3.93
C THR A 52 0.89 5.57 4.49
N GLU A 53 0.93 4.49 3.71
CA GLU A 53 1.61 3.24 4.07
C GLU A 53 3.13 3.44 4.18
N SER A 54 3.67 4.35 3.40
CA SER A 54 5.08 4.76 3.46
C SER A 54 5.21 6.28 3.35
N SER A 55 6.43 6.81 3.53
CA SER A 55 6.72 8.25 3.50
C SER A 55 6.28 8.91 2.18
N PHE A 56 6.28 8.16 1.08
CA PHE A 56 5.65 8.55 -0.18
C PHE A 56 5.39 7.35 -1.07
N ILE A 57 4.33 7.44 -1.85
CA ILE A 57 3.93 6.47 -2.87
C ILE A 57 3.62 7.24 -4.16
N THR A 58 3.90 6.64 -5.30
CA THR A 58 3.55 7.20 -6.59
C THR A 58 2.27 6.55 -7.11
N THR A 59 1.27 7.36 -7.48
CA THR A 59 0.09 6.87 -8.20
C THR A 59 0.24 7.13 -9.69
N LEU A 60 -0.37 6.25 -10.49
CA LEU A 60 -0.46 6.40 -11.94
C LEU A 60 -1.92 6.43 -12.36
N GLU A 61 -2.33 7.45 -13.10
CA GLU A 61 -3.69 7.59 -13.61
C GLU A 61 -3.69 7.51 -15.14
N LEU A 62 -4.42 6.56 -15.70
CA LEU A 62 -4.73 6.54 -17.12
C LEU A 62 -5.94 7.47 -17.31
N VAL A 63 -5.66 8.71 -17.68
CA VAL A 63 -6.60 9.84 -17.57
C VAL A 63 -7.86 9.62 -18.39
N GLU A 64 -7.73 9.23 -19.65
CA GLU A 64 -8.86 9.06 -20.56
C GLU A 64 -9.70 7.81 -20.22
N GLN A 65 -9.06 6.79 -19.64
CA GLN A 65 -9.72 5.54 -19.26
C GLN A 65 -10.40 5.62 -17.87
N GLY A 66 -10.08 6.63 -17.07
CA GLY A 66 -10.54 6.74 -15.70
C GLY A 66 -10.03 5.61 -14.81
N VAL A 67 -8.81 5.11 -15.07
CA VAL A 67 -8.17 4.05 -14.30
C VAL A 67 -7.09 4.64 -13.42
N ILE A 68 -7.06 4.24 -12.16
CA ILE A 68 -5.97 4.61 -11.24
C ILE A 68 -5.25 3.37 -10.72
N ILE A 69 -3.92 3.41 -10.77
CA ILE A 69 -3.01 2.47 -10.12
C ILE A 69 -2.54 3.13 -8.84
N THR A 70 -3.01 2.62 -7.71
CA THR A 70 -2.83 3.27 -6.40
C THR A 70 -1.64 2.74 -5.63
N GLN A 71 -1.03 1.65 -6.10
CA GLN A 71 -0.03 0.93 -5.31
C GLN A 71 -0.54 0.70 -3.87
N ASP A 72 0.32 0.72 -2.87
CA ASP A 72 0.01 0.40 -1.49
C ASP A 72 -0.80 1.48 -0.73
N ILE A 73 -1.32 2.50 -1.45
CA ILE A 73 -2.37 3.37 -0.91
C ILE A 73 -3.68 2.60 -0.75
N VAL A 74 -3.94 1.60 -1.62
CA VAL A 74 -5.18 0.82 -1.60
C VAL A 74 -4.91 -0.68 -1.53
N TYR A 75 -5.58 -1.30 -0.56
CA TYR A 75 -5.64 -2.74 -0.34
C TYR A 75 -7.09 -3.21 -0.49
N ASN A 76 -7.34 -4.21 -1.30
CA ASN A 76 -8.70 -4.71 -1.51
C ASN A 76 -8.86 -6.12 -0.93
N GLY A 77 -9.54 -6.25 0.21
CA GLY A 77 -9.76 -7.51 0.91
C GLY A 77 -8.49 -8.14 1.48
N ILE A 78 -7.49 -7.33 1.73
CA ILE A 78 -6.19 -7.73 2.28
C ILE A 78 -5.92 -6.91 3.55
N HIS A 79 -5.36 -7.53 4.58
CA HIS A 79 -4.94 -6.81 5.79
C HIS A 79 -3.83 -5.81 5.47
N LEU A 80 -3.87 -4.64 6.15
CA LEU A 80 -2.99 -3.52 5.84
C LEU A 80 -1.68 -3.57 6.64
N PHE A 81 -0.61 -3.09 5.99
CA PHE A 81 0.62 -2.72 6.67
C PHE A 81 0.52 -1.27 7.13
N VAL A 82 0.40 -1.04 8.45
CA VAL A 82 0.16 0.29 9.06
C VAL A 82 1.35 0.79 9.89
N ALA A 83 2.55 0.29 9.58
CA ALA A 83 3.77 0.53 10.36
C ALA A 83 4.13 2.01 10.50
N GLN A 84 3.84 2.86 9.53
CA GLN A 84 4.12 4.30 9.58
C GLN A 84 3.19 5.06 10.53
N GLN A 85 2.04 4.47 10.90
CA GLN A 85 1.04 5.06 11.79
C GLN A 85 0.47 6.42 11.33
N GLU A 86 0.64 6.79 10.07
CA GLU A 86 0.11 8.02 9.45
C GLU A 86 -1.38 7.85 9.04
N LEU A 87 -2.17 7.23 9.93
CA LEU A 87 -3.53 6.76 9.62
C LEU A 87 -4.50 7.90 9.28
N GLU A 88 -4.36 9.06 9.92
CA GLU A 88 -5.22 10.22 9.64
C GLU A 88 -4.97 10.76 8.23
N ASN A 89 -3.71 10.99 7.88
CA ASN A 89 -3.36 11.45 6.53
C ASN A 89 -3.78 10.43 5.47
N TRP A 90 -3.59 9.14 5.75
CA TRP A 90 -4.02 8.09 4.83
C TRP A 90 -5.54 8.13 4.57
N LYS A 91 -6.36 8.35 5.61
CA LYS A 91 -7.82 8.51 5.46
C LYS A 91 -8.19 9.77 4.64
N GLU A 92 -7.46 10.88 4.82
CA GLU A 92 -7.66 12.08 4.00
C GLU A 92 -7.33 11.83 2.52
N VAL A 93 -6.27 11.09 2.24
CA VAL A 93 -5.91 10.67 0.87
C VAL A 93 -7.03 9.79 0.26
N LEU A 94 -7.53 8.80 1.02
CA LEU A 94 -8.63 7.95 0.55
C LEU A 94 -9.91 8.76 0.29
N ALA A 95 -10.22 9.74 1.13
CA ALA A 95 -11.37 10.63 0.93
C ALA A 95 -11.23 11.47 -0.32
N ASN A 96 -10.02 11.99 -0.61
CA ASN A 96 -9.73 12.75 -1.83
C ASN A 96 -9.88 11.87 -3.08
N LEU A 97 -9.37 10.64 -3.04
CA LEU A 97 -9.54 9.68 -4.14
C LEU A 97 -11.00 9.29 -4.33
N ASN A 98 -11.76 9.09 -3.25
CA ASN A 98 -13.19 8.78 -3.30
C ASN A 98 -14.03 9.94 -3.90
N GLY A 99 -13.58 11.18 -3.77
CA GLY A 99 -14.22 12.36 -4.36
C GLY A 99 -14.13 12.44 -5.89
N ARG A 100 -13.34 11.57 -6.53
CA ARG A 100 -13.15 11.52 -7.99
C ARG A 100 -13.89 10.35 -8.60
N ASP A 101 -14.15 10.41 -9.91
CA ASP A 101 -14.79 9.32 -10.63
C ASP A 101 -13.75 8.41 -11.26
N TRP A 102 -13.80 7.13 -10.87
CA TRP A 102 -12.93 6.07 -11.36
C TRP A 102 -13.75 4.96 -12.01
N ASN A 103 -13.36 4.56 -13.21
CA ASN A 103 -13.91 3.37 -13.86
C ASN A 103 -13.33 2.09 -13.28
N LEU A 104 -12.06 2.14 -12.86
CA LEU A 104 -11.34 1.01 -12.29
C LEU A 104 -10.23 1.49 -11.35
N ILE A 105 -10.08 0.81 -10.24
CA ILE A 105 -9.00 1.02 -9.28
C ILE A 105 -8.14 -0.24 -9.26
N LEU A 106 -6.84 -0.07 -9.49
CA LEU A 106 -5.83 -1.12 -9.42
C LEU A 106 -5.03 -0.93 -8.12
N PRO A 107 -5.35 -1.73 -7.07
CA PRO A 107 -4.68 -1.63 -5.78
C PRO A 107 -3.28 -2.25 -5.82
N GLY A 108 -2.44 -1.93 -4.83
CA GLY A 108 -1.16 -2.60 -4.61
C GLY A 108 -1.35 -4.05 -4.17
N HIS A 109 -2.39 -4.29 -3.37
CA HIS A 109 -2.74 -5.61 -2.86
C HIS A 109 -4.22 -5.94 -3.09
N GLY A 110 -4.49 -7.16 -3.54
CA GLY A 110 -5.83 -7.64 -3.87
C GLY A 110 -6.18 -7.52 -5.34
N LEU A 111 -7.45 -7.76 -5.67
CA LEU A 111 -7.94 -7.72 -7.04
C LEU A 111 -8.36 -6.31 -7.46
N PRO A 112 -8.36 -5.99 -8.77
CA PRO A 112 -8.97 -4.77 -9.30
C PRO A 112 -10.37 -4.53 -8.73
N THR A 113 -10.72 -3.28 -8.47
CA THR A 113 -11.93 -2.95 -7.69
C THR A 113 -12.56 -1.62 -8.11
N ASN A 114 -13.63 -1.22 -7.42
CA ASN A 114 -14.37 0.01 -7.58
C ASN A 114 -14.20 0.94 -6.35
N LYS A 115 -14.91 2.07 -6.32
CA LYS A 115 -14.82 3.10 -5.28
C LYS A 115 -15.20 2.63 -3.86
N ASP A 116 -15.95 1.55 -3.71
CA ASP A 116 -16.34 1.05 -2.39
C ASP A 116 -15.12 0.68 -1.55
N VAL A 117 -14.00 0.36 -2.18
CA VAL A 117 -12.75 0.05 -1.50
C VAL A 117 -12.26 1.19 -0.59
N PHE A 118 -12.47 2.44 -0.97
CA PHE A 118 -12.04 3.59 -0.16
C PHE A 118 -12.79 3.67 1.18
N ILE A 119 -14.07 3.28 1.18
CA ILE A 119 -14.90 3.20 2.39
C ILE A 119 -14.40 2.04 3.26
N HIS A 120 -14.24 0.85 2.67
CA HIS A 120 -13.76 -0.33 3.39
C HIS A 120 -12.38 -0.11 4.03
N MET A 121 -11.48 0.54 3.31
CA MET A 121 -10.16 0.89 3.86
C MET A 121 -10.26 1.93 4.98
N THR A 122 -11.12 2.93 4.83
CA THR A 122 -11.34 3.93 5.88
C THR A 122 -11.86 3.27 7.15
N ASP A 123 -12.79 2.32 7.04
CA ASP A 123 -13.30 1.54 8.17
C ASP A 123 -12.19 0.70 8.83
N TYR A 124 -11.33 0.08 8.01
CA TYR A 124 -10.18 -0.66 8.53
C TYR A 124 -9.21 0.24 9.30
N LEU A 125 -8.84 1.41 8.73
CA LEU A 125 -7.92 2.36 9.37
C LEU A 125 -8.51 2.95 10.66
N ASN A 126 -9.81 3.22 10.70
CA ASN A 126 -10.50 3.67 11.91
C ASN A 126 -10.42 2.62 13.02
N LEU A 127 -10.71 1.35 12.68
CA LEU A 127 -10.62 0.27 13.66
C LEU A 127 -9.16 0.03 14.12
N ALA A 128 -8.21 0.08 13.19
CA ALA A 128 -6.79 -0.06 13.53
C ALA A 128 -6.36 1.01 14.53
N GLN A 129 -6.69 2.27 14.27
CA GLN A 129 -6.39 3.40 15.14
C GLN A 129 -7.05 3.26 16.52
N GLU A 130 -8.35 2.94 16.54
CA GLU A 130 -9.09 2.71 17.79
C GLU A 130 -8.49 1.57 18.60
N THR A 131 -8.11 0.49 17.93
CA THR A 131 -7.52 -0.69 18.56
C THR A 131 -6.15 -0.36 19.14
N LEU A 132 -5.28 0.30 18.38
CA LEU A 132 -3.96 0.73 18.84
C LEU A 132 -4.03 1.60 20.09
N GLY A 133 -5.07 2.43 20.22
CA GLY A 133 -5.30 3.25 21.40
C GLY A 133 -5.79 2.48 22.66
N LYS A 134 -6.15 1.20 22.54
CA LYS A 134 -6.79 0.41 23.60
C LYS A 134 -6.01 -0.81 24.06
N VAL A 135 -5.14 -1.34 23.19
CA VAL A 135 -4.43 -2.61 23.47
C VAL A 135 -3.00 -2.35 23.95
N GLU A 136 -2.47 -3.30 24.71
CA GLU A 136 -1.10 -3.23 25.23
C GLU A 136 -0.14 -4.16 24.49
N THR A 137 -0.67 -5.17 23.78
CA THR A 137 0.14 -6.19 23.13
C THR A 137 -0.23 -6.35 21.65
N PHE A 138 0.77 -6.72 20.83
CA PHE A 138 0.55 -7.00 19.42
C PHE A 138 -0.45 -8.14 19.20
N SER A 139 -0.42 -9.17 20.03
CA SER A 139 -1.38 -10.30 19.96
C SER A 139 -2.84 -9.83 20.11
N GLN A 140 -3.09 -8.82 21.00
CA GLN A 140 -4.43 -8.22 21.13
C GLN A 140 -4.84 -7.44 19.90
N TYR A 141 -3.93 -6.65 19.33
CA TYR A 141 -4.14 -5.93 18.08
C TYR A 141 -4.49 -6.89 16.94
N LYS A 142 -3.62 -7.86 16.68
CA LYS A 142 -3.81 -8.87 15.64
C LYS A 142 -5.15 -9.57 15.78
N LYS A 143 -5.49 -10.03 16.99
CA LYS A 143 -6.77 -10.70 17.26
C LYS A 143 -7.96 -9.81 16.96
N ALA A 144 -7.92 -8.53 17.32
CA ALA A 144 -9.01 -7.60 17.05
C ALA A 144 -9.22 -7.39 15.54
N MET A 145 -8.14 -7.15 14.79
CA MET A 145 -8.21 -6.95 13.35
C MET A 145 -8.71 -8.20 12.62
N MET A 146 -8.16 -9.38 12.93
CA MET A 146 -8.59 -10.67 12.36
C MET A 146 -10.05 -11.01 12.68
N THR A 147 -10.53 -10.63 13.87
CA THR A 147 -11.93 -10.87 14.26
C THR A 147 -12.89 -9.95 13.52
N SER A 148 -12.50 -8.71 13.29
CA SER A 148 -13.36 -7.70 12.65
C SER A 148 -13.37 -7.81 11.12
N PHE A 149 -12.30 -8.34 10.54
CA PHE A 149 -12.17 -8.55 9.09
C PHE A 149 -11.83 -10.03 8.79
N PRO A 150 -12.75 -10.97 9.12
CA PRO A 150 -12.46 -12.41 9.04
C PRO A 150 -12.27 -12.93 7.62
N ASP A 151 -12.77 -12.20 6.62
CA ASP A 151 -12.69 -12.56 5.20
C ASP A 151 -11.47 -11.92 4.51
N TYR A 152 -10.69 -11.11 5.23
CA TYR A 152 -9.48 -10.49 4.66
C TYR A 152 -8.35 -11.52 4.64
N MET A 153 -7.58 -11.50 3.55
CA MET A 153 -6.38 -12.31 3.38
C MET A 153 -5.12 -11.54 3.82
N GLY A 154 -3.97 -12.20 3.74
CA GLY A 154 -2.69 -11.55 4.00
C GLY A 154 -2.40 -11.34 5.48
N GLU A 155 -2.71 -12.30 6.35
CA GLU A 155 -2.35 -12.28 7.78
C GLU A 155 -0.88 -11.92 8.03
N VAL A 156 0.01 -12.34 7.14
CA VAL A 156 1.44 -11.99 7.20
C VAL A 156 1.69 -10.49 7.20
N LEU A 157 0.85 -9.69 6.54
CA LEU A 157 0.98 -8.22 6.53
C LEU A 157 0.65 -7.62 7.90
N ILE A 158 -0.27 -8.25 8.67
CA ILE A 158 -0.46 -7.86 10.07
C ILE A 158 0.81 -8.17 10.86
N ASP A 159 1.38 -9.36 10.72
CA ASP A 159 2.57 -9.78 11.46
C ASP A 159 3.77 -8.87 11.18
N LEU A 160 3.91 -8.37 9.96
CA LEU A 160 4.95 -7.41 9.61
C LEU A 160 4.84 -6.07 10.34
N ASN A 161 3.67 -5.72 10.90
CA ASN A 161 3.50 -4.51 11.70
C ASN A 161 4.13 -4.61 13.10
N GLU A 162 4.33 -5.82 13.65
CA GLU A 162 4.70 -6.04 15.05
C GLU A 162 5.88 -5.18 15.52
N PRO A 163 7.03 -5.12 14.81
CA PRO A 163 8.19 -4.36 15.28
C PRO A 163 7.99 -2.83 15.26
N PHE A 164 6.96 -2.34 14.59
CA PHE A 164 6.76 -0.91 14.34
C PHE A 164 5.66 -0.27 15.20
N LEU A 165 4.73 -1.06 15.73
CA LEU A 165 3.58 -0.52 16.45
C LEU A 165 3.87 -0.13 17.91
N GLY A 166 5.07 -0.45 18.43
CA GLY A 166 5.44 -0.12 19.81
C GLY A 166 4.63 -0.88 20.88
N LEU A 167 3.92 -1.93 20.51
CA LEU A 167 3.18 -2.81 21.40
C LEU A 167 4.11 -3.89 22.00
N LYS A 168 3.75 -4.42 23.19
CA LYS A 168 4.52 -5.48 23.86
C LYS A 168 4.26 -6.85 23.25
#